data_a0c81fcce81a0a5c23959dbdb845c10c
#
_entry.id   a0c81fcce81a0a5c23959dbdb845c10c
#
_cell.length_a   1.000
_cell.length_b   1.000
_cell.length_c   1.000
_cell.angle_alpha   90.00
_cell.angle_beta   90.00
_cell.angle_gamma   90.00
#
_symmetry.space_group_name_H-M   'P 1'
#
loop_
_entity.id
_entity.type
_entity.pdbx_description
1 polymer ?
#
loop_
_entity_poly.entity_id
_entity_poly.type
_entity_poly.pdbx_seq_one_letter_code
_entity_poly.pdbx_strand_id
1 'polypeptide(L)'
;AIFVARSPASAIAVINELRAKGPFVQTVMGVTVVKDFLVIILFSICLALGESMIGGEEFNSLSIVIIVVELVLSFGLGFFVFGQLLKLVLSFKIIRPAKTIMVLLVGFGSYVLSHALKEASLVAFAHSIHLEPLLMSILASFYVTNYTRYRPEFLNILEKTATPIYIAFFTLTGATLAVNVIGSVIGVALILFSIRIATMIIGAYAGGIMAGDPMKQNHLGWMPYVTQAGVGLGLATVIADEFPGWGDEFATVIIAVIVINQFIGPPLFKWAIFKLGEDRSKAQTPEFDGIRDAIIFGFESQSVALANQLIENGWEVQIATRLEKGSIDEPEGIKMTYGIKDFSKEEFDLMHADKTEAIVTMLSDDEN
;
A
#
# COMPACT_ATOMS: atom_id res chain seq x y z
N ALA A 1 -4.41 -18.30 -9.07
CA ALA A 1 -4.24 -17.56 -7.83
C ALA A 1 -3.05 -16.58 -7.89
N ILE A 2 -1.82 -17.01 -8.18
CA ILE A 2 -0.61 -16.14 -8.16
C ILE A 2 -0.74 -14.90 -9.07
N PHE A 3 -1.35 -15.02 -10.24
CA PHE A 3 -1.54 -13.87 -11.14
C PHE A 3 -2.51 -12.80 -10.62
N VAL A 4 -3.30 -13.12 -9.62
CA VAL A 4 -4.16 -12.16 -8.92
C VAL A 4 -3.35 -11.35 -7.90
N ALA A 5 -2.23 -11.88 -7.39
CA ALA A 5 -1.38 -11.19 -6.44
C ALA A 5 -0.87 -9.85 -6.98
N ARG A 6 -0.75 -8.87 -6.08
CA ARG A 6 -0.30 -7.51 -6.38
C ARG A 6 0.73 -7.06 -5.35
N SER A 7 1.46 -6.01 -5.67
CA SER A 7 2.37 -5.35 -4.73
C SER A 7 1.73 -4.12 -4.08
N PRO A 8 1.29 -4.19 -2.81
CA PRO A 8 0.85 -3.00 -2.08
C PRO A 8 1.97 -1.96 -1.96
N ALA A 9 3.20 -2.43 -1.73
CA ALA A 9 4.37 -1.56 -1.58
C ALA A 9 4.64 -0.70 -2.82
N SER A 10 4.57 -1.31 -4.02
CA SER A 10 4.74 -0.57 -5.28
C SER A 10 3.62 0.47 -5.49
N ALA A 11 2.39 0.14 -5.08
CA ALA A 11 1.29 1.08 -5.16
C ALA A 11 1.48 2.27 -4.22
N ILE A 12 1.81 2.01 -2.96
CA ILE A 12 2.06 3.05 -1.95
C ILE A 12 3.23 3.93 -2.39
N ALA A 13 4.30 3.35 -2.94
CA ALA A 13 5.44 4.12 -3.44
C ALA A 13 5.03 5.11 -4.53
N VAL A 14 4.23 4.69 -5.51
CA VAL A 14 3.73 5.57 -6.59
C VAL A 14 2.80 6.66 -6.05
N ILE A 15 1.90 6.30 -5.13
CA ILE A 15 0.97 7.24 -4.50
C ILE A 15 1.73 8.31 -3.71
N ASN A 16 2.72 7.90 -2.92
CA ASN A 16 3.53 8.81 -2.11
C ASN A 16 4.42 9.72 -2.98
N GLU A 17 5.00 9.18 -4.05
CA GLU A 17 5.83 9.96 -4.99
C GLU A 17 5.02 11.07 -5.66
N LEU A 18 3.79 10.77 -6.09
CA LEU A 18 2.89 11.74 -6.72
C LEU A 18 2.04 12.52 -5.72
N ARG A 19 2.15 12.25 -4.42
CA ARG A 19 1.26 12.77 -3.37
C ARG A 19 -0.21 12.61 -3.76
N ALA A 20 -0.53 11.55 -4.49
CA ALA A 20 -1.81 11.36 -5.12
C ALA A 20 -2.93 11.21 -4.09
N LYS A 21 -4.02 11.96 -4.29
CA LYS A 21 -5.23 11.92 -3.45
C LYS A 21 -6.46 12.04 -4.34
N GLY A 22 -7.39 11.12 -4.17
CA GLY A 22 -8.65 11.13 -4.90
C GLY A 22 -9.41 9.82 -4.75
N PRO A 23 -10.64 9.75 -5.26
CA PRO A 23 -11.49 8.57 -5.15
C PRO A 23 -10.88 7.35 -5.86
N PHE A 24 -10.21 7.54 -6.99
CA PHE A 24 -9.55 6.45 -7.71
C PHE A 24 -8.42 5.82 -6.87
N VAL A 25 -7.55 6.65 -6.29
CA VAL A 25 -6.47 6.19 -5.42
C VAL A 25 -7.02 5.45 -4.20
N GLN A 26 -8.09 5.96 -3.59
CA GLN A 26 -8.75 5.30 -2.46
C GLN A 26 -9.33 3.94 -2.83
N THR A 27 -10.03 3.85 -3.97
CA THR A 27 -10.55 2.58 -4.51
C THR A 27 -9.42 1.58 -4.77
N VAL A 28 -8.34 2.03 -5.42
CA VAL A 28 -7.16 1.21 -5.70
C VAL A 28 -6.54 0.64 -4.42
N MET A 29 -6.43 1.44 -3.36
CA MET A 29 -5.91 0.99 -2.06
C MET A 29 -6.84 -0.01 -1.39
N GLY A 30 -8.14 0.27 -1.35
CA GLY A 30 -9.14 -0.64 -0.78
C GLY A 30 -9.18 -2.00 -1.48
N VAL A 31 -9.23 -2.00 -2.81
CA VAL A 31 -9.18 -3.23 -3.62
C VAL A 31 -7.88 -3.99 -3.40
N THR A 32 -6.74 -3.28 -3.23
CA THR A 32 -5.45 -3.93 -2.97
C THR A 32 -5.48 -4.76 -1.69
N VAL A 33 -5.99 -4.20 -0.60
CA VAL A 33 -6.07 -4.89 0.70
C VAL A 33 -6.99 -6.12 0.63
N VAL A 34 -8.18 -5.96 0.04
CA VAL A 34 -9.14 -7.09 -0.12
C VAL A 34 -8.56 -8.17 -1.02
N LYS A 35 -7.87 -7.78 -2.06
CA LYS A 35 -7.29 -8.69 -3.05
C LYS A 35 -6.18 -9.56 -2.44
N ASP A 36 -5.34 -9.02 -1.58
CA ASP A 36 -4.27 -9.79 -0.93
C ASP A 36 -4.85 -10.90 -0.03
N PHE A 37 -5.92 -10.60 0.69
CA PHE A 37 -6.64 -11.60 1.47
C PHE A 37 -7.24 -12.71 0.58
N LEU A 38 -7.91 -12.32 -0.52
CA LEU A 38 -8.50 -13.28 -1.47
C LEU A 38 -7.45 -14.14 -2.17
N VAL A 39 -6.29 -13.57 -2.49
CA VAL A 39 -5.19 -14.32 -3.14
C VAL A 39 -4.70 -15.45 -2.27
N ILE A 40 -4.52 -15.22 -0.97
CA ILE A 40 -4.06 -16.25 -0.02
C ILE A 40 -5.07 -17.39 0.02
N ILE A 41 -6.36 -17.10 0.19
CA ILE A 41 -7.42 -18.12 0.22
C ILE A 41 -7.46 -18.92 -1.10
N LEU A 42 -7.45 -18.23 -2.23
CA LEU A 42 -7.47 -18.87 -3.54
C LEU A 42 -6.20 -19.71 -3.79
N PHE A 43 -5.06 -19.24 -3.29
CA PHE A 43 -3.81 -19.97 -3.42
C PHE A 43 -3.85 -21.28 -2.62
N SER A 44 -4.27 -21.24 -1.36
CA SER A 44 -4.39 -22.42 -0.49
C SER A 44 -5.34 -23.45 -1.10
N ILE A 45 -6.48 -23.02 -1.65
CA ILE A 45 -7.40 -23.91 -2.35
C ILE A 45 -6.73 -24.52 -3.59
N CYS A 46 -6.03 -23.72 -4.40
CA CYS A 46 -5.35 -24.23 -5.60
C CYS A 46 -4.19 -25.16 -5.25
N LEU A 47 -3.46 -24.89 -4.17
CA LEU A 47 -2.37 -25.72 -3.70
C LEU A 47 -2.86 -27.11 -3.28
N ALA A 48 -3.87 -27.15 -2.43
CA ALA A 48 -4.48 -28.39 -1.97
C ALA A 48 -5.13 -29.21 -3.12
N LEU A 49 -5.75 -28.53 -4.10
CA LEU A 49 -6.22 -29.19 -5.33
C LEU A 49 -5.04 -29.79 -6.12
N GLY A 50 -3.93 -29.05 -6.24
CA GLY A 50 -2.74 -29.51 -6.93
C GLY A 50 -2.13 -30.76 -6.26
N GLU A 51 -1.99 -30.74 -4.94
CA GLU A 51 -1.49 -31.87 -4.15
C GLU A 51 -2.36 -33.12 -4.31
N SER A 52 -3.69 -32.97 -4.23
CA SER A 52 -4.63 -34.07 -4.42
C SER A 52 -4.56 -34.65 -5.85
N MET A 53 -4.50 -33.80 -6.88
CA MET A 53 -4.45 -34.28 -8.28
C MET A 53 -3.13 -34.95 -8.65
N ILE A 54 -2.01 -34.49 -8.10
CA ILE A 54 -0.67 -35.01 -8.42
C ILE A 54 -0.30 -36.17 -7.51
N GLY A 55 -0.74 -36.14 -6.23
CA GLY A 55 -0.53 -37.22 -5.26
C GLY A 55 -1.32 -38.50 -5.53
N GLY A 56 -2.21 -38.51 -6.52
CA GLY A 56 -2.99 -39.69 -6.91
C GLY A 56 -4.10 -40.04 -5.90
N GLU A 57 -4.37 -39.19 -4.93
CA GLU A 57 -5.51 -39.33 -4.03
C GLU A 57 -6.77 -38.84 -4.73
N GLU A 58 -7.87 -39.63 -4.66
CA GLU A 58 -9.16 -39.20 -5.18
C GLU A 58 -9.60 -37.93 -4.43
N PHE A 59 -9.88 -36.86 -5.20
CA PHE A 59 -10.44 -35.61 -4.65
C PHE A 59 -11.78 -35.91 -4.00
N ASN A 60 -11.76 -36.09 -2.68
CA ASN A 60 -12.92 -36.44 -1.90
C ASN A 60 -13.49 -35.21 -1.19
N SER A 61 -14.78 -35.22 -0.88
CA SER A 61 -15.42 -34.20 -0.08
C SER A 61 -14.71 -33.93 1.27
N LEU A 62 -13.99 -34.92 1.81
CA LEU A 62 -13.17 -34.81 3.00
C LEU A 62 -12.01 -33.81 2.81
N SER A 63 -11.35 -33.80 1.65
CA SER A 63 -10.25 -32.85 1.35
C SER A 63 -10.72 -31.39 1.42
N ILE A 64 -11.92 -31.11 0.91
CA ILE A 64 -12.52 -29.75 1.01
C ILE A 64 -12.75 -29.36 2.48
N VAL A 65 -13.25 -30.30 3.29
CA VAL A 65 -13.50 -30.06 4.71
C VAL A 65 -12.19 -29.76 5.43
N ILE A 66 -11.12 -30.50 5.14
CA ILE A 66 -9.79 -30.27 5.72
C ILE A 66 -9.28 -28.87 5.39
N ILE A 67 -9.31 -28.46 4.13
CA ILE A 67 -8.90 -27.10 3.71
C ILE A 67 -9.68 -26.03 4.47
N VAL A 68 -11.00 -26.17 4.59
CA VAL A 68 -11.83 -25.23 5.34
C VAL A 68 -11.42 -25.19 6.81
N VAL A 69 -11.17 -26.35 7.42
CA VAL A 69 -10.71 -26.44 8.81
C VAL A 69 -9.35 -25.78 8.99
N GLU A 70 -8.39 -26.00 8.10
CA GLU A 70 -7.07 -25.38 8.11
C GLU A 70 -7.14 -23.85 7.99
N LEU A 71 -7.99 -23.34 7.10
CA LEU A 71 -8.23 -21.89 6.98
C LEU A 71 -8.88 -21.32 8.24
N VAL A 72 -9.86 -22.01 8.83
CA VAL A 72 -10.51 -21.57 10.07
C VAL A 72 -9.53 -21.61 11.24
N LEU A 73 -8.68 -22.62 11.33
CA LEU A 73 -7.61 -22.72 12.33
C LEU A 73 -6.59 -21.59 12.16
N SER A 74 -6.13 -21.35 10.93
CA SER A 74 -5.21 -20.26 10.62
C SER A 74 -5.82 -18.90 11.00
N PHE A 75 -7.13 -18.70 10.73
CA PHE A 75 -7.87 -17.53 11.15
C PHE A 75 -7.90 -17.40 12.68
N GLY A 76 -8.28 -18.47 13.37
CA GLY A 76 -8.39 -18.49 14.83
C GLY A 76 -7.03 -18.24 15.52
N LEU A 77 -5.97 -18.91 15.07
CA LEU A 77 -4.63 -18.72 15.59
C LEU A 77 -4.12 -17.31 15.32
N GLY A 78 -4.31 -16.79 14.09
CA GLY A 78 -3.90 -15.44 13.73
C GLY A 78 -4.56 -14.39 14.61
N PHE A 79 -5.87 -14.44 14.74
CA PHE A 79 -6.65 -13.45 15.47
C PHE A 79 -6.49 -13.56 16.99
N PHE A 80 -6.68 -14.76 17.55
CA PHE A 80 -6.72 -14.94 19.01
C PHE A 80 -5.35 -15.20 19.64
N VAL A 81 -4.41 -15.87 18.96
CA VAL A 81 -3.10 -16.18 19.54
C VAL A 81 -2.09 -15.13 19.12
N PHE A 82 -1.80 -15.00 17.82
CA PHE A 82 -0.79 -14.07 17.33
C PHE A 82 -1.18 -12.61 17.53
N GLY A 83 -2.47 -12.27 17.43
CA GLY A 83 -2.97 -10.95 17.76
C GLY A 83 -2.74 -10.57 19.22
N GLN A 84 -2.99 -11.49 20.16
CA GLN A 84 -2.70 -11.28 21.57
C GLN A 84 -1.20 -11.22 21.87
N LEU A 85 -0.39 -12.06 21.22
CA LEU A 85 1.08 -11.99 21.32
C LEU A 85 1.63 -10.64 20.85
N LEU A 86 1.18 -10.13 19.72
CA LEU A 86 1.54 -8.78 19.26
C LEU A 86 1.12 -7.70 20.24
N LYS A 87 -0.11 -7.75 20.74
CA LYS A 87 -0.60 -6.84 21.78
C LYS A 87 0.28 -6.89 23.04
N LEU A 88 0.66 -8.09 23.48
CA LEU A 88 1.54 -8.30 24.63
C LEU A 88 2.90 -7.67 24.40
N VAL A 89 3.53 -7.94 23.25
CA VAL A 89 4.84 -7.36 22.86
C VAL A 89 4.77 -5.84 22.86
N LEU A 90 3.72 -5.27 22.27
CA LEU A 90 3.54 -3.82 22.20
C LEU A 90 3.25 -3.19 23.58
N SER A 91 2.73 -3.95 24.54
CA SER A 91 2.47 -3.48 25.90
C SER A 91 3.73 -3.33 26.75
N PHE A 92 4.82 -4.01 26.39
CA PHE A 92 6.07 -3.90 27.14
C PHE A 92 6.71 -2.51 26.96
N LYS A 93 7.19 -1.94 28.07
CA LYS A 93 7.92 -0.66 28.10
C LYS A 93 9.42 -0.92 27.87
N ILE A 94 9.79 -1.36 26.67
CA ILE A 94 11.16 -1.63 26.27
C ILE A 94 11.61 -0.66 25.17
N ILE A 95 12.92 -0.61 24.93
CA ILE A 95 13.51 0.23 23.87
C ILE A 95 12.94 -0.14 22.50
N ARG A 96 12.73 0.87 21.66
CA ARG A 96 12.11 0.68 20.33
C ARG A 96 12.75 -0.41 19.46
N PRO A 97 14.11 -0.50 19.32
CA PRO A 97 14.72 -1.55 18.50
C PRO A 97 14.38 -2.98 18.98
N ALA A 98 14.39 -3.19 20.29
CA ALA A 98 14.03 -4.51 20.84
C ALA A 98 12.57 -4.86 20.58
N LYS A 99 11.66 -3.87 20.70
CA LYS A 99 10.24 -4.06 20.39
C LYS A 99 10.04 -4.40 18.91
N THR A 100 10.76 -3.73 18.01
CA THR A 100 10.74 -4.01 16.58
C THR A 100 11.17 -5.45 16.29
N ILE A 101 12.28 -5.90 16.88
CA ILE A 101 12.75 -7.28 16.74
C ILE A 101 11.71 -8.27 17.25
N MET A 102 11.09 -8.00 18.39
CA MET A 102 10.05 -8.88 18.94
C MET A 102 8.81 -8.95 18.04
N VAL A 103 8.38 -7.85 17.43
CA VAL A 103 7.28 -7.84 16.44
C VAL A 103 7.62 -8.71 15.24
N LEU A 104 8.84 -8.59 14.71
CA LEU A 104 9.31 -9.43 13.61
C LEU A 104 9.41 -10.91 14.00
N LEU A 105 9.85 -11.20 15.22
CA LEU A 105 9.89 -12.57 15.75
C LEU A 105 8.50 -13.18 15.91
N VAL A 106 7.49 -12.41 16.25
CA VAL A 106 6.10 -12.92 16.28
C VAL A 106 5.63 -13.29 14.87
N GLY A 107 5.93 -12.45 13.86
CA GLY A 107 5.65 -12.78 12.46
C GLY A 107 6.39 -14.04 11.99
N PHE A 108 7.69 -14.13 12.27
CA PHE A 108 8.49 -15.32 11.96
C PHE A 108 7.99 -16.56 12.71
N GLY A 109 7.53 -16.39 13.95
CA GLY A 109 6.94 -17.45 14.77
C GLY A 109 5.70 -18.09 14.13
N SER A 110 4.91 -17.32 13.37
CA SER A 110 3.77 -17.89 12.62
C SER A 110 4.23 -18.87 11.54
N TYR A 111 5.32 -18.56 10.84
CA TYR A 111 5.93 -19.43 9.85
C TYR A 111 6.51 -20.71 10.52
N VAL A 112 7.29 -20.55 11.59
CA VAL A 112 7.89 -21.68 12.32
C VAL A 112 6.79 -22.60 12.87
N LEU A 113 5.71 -22.04 13.42
CA LEU A 113 4.59 -22.84 13.93
C LEU A 113 3.90 -23.63 12.80
N SER A 114 3.67 -23.00 11.65
CA SER A 114 3.07 -23.66 10.49
C SER A 114 3.93 -24.85 10.05
N HIS A 115 5.23 -24.64 9.90
CA HIS A 115 6.16 -25.67 9.46
C HIS A 115 6.26 -26.83 10.48
N ALA A 116 6.38 -26.52 11.76
CA ALA A 116 6.43 -27.52 12.82
C ALA A 116 5.15 -28.36 12.92
N LEU A 117 3.99 -27.73 12.74
CA LEU A 117 2.70 -28.44 12.70
C LEU A 117 2.56 -29.32 11.47
N LYS A 118 3.02 -28.87 10.29
CA LYS A 118 3.06 -29.69 9.07
C LYS A 118 3.86 -30.98 9.29
N GLU A 119 5.08 -30.86 9.81
CA GLU A 119 5.94 -32.03 10.09
C GLU A 119 5.33 -32.94 11.17
N ALA A 120 4.89 -32.37 12.29
CA ALA A 120 4.31 -33.15 13.38
C ALA A 120 3.03 -33.89 12.99
N SER A 121 2.15 -33.23 12.20
CA SER A 121 0.90 -33.83 11.76
C SER A 121 1.13 -34.97 10.75
N LEU A 122 2.12 -34.82 9.87
CA LEU A 122 2.50 -35.86 8.93
C LEU A 122 2.96 -37.15 9.66
N VAL A 123 3.75 -36.99 10.75
CA VAL A 123 4.21 -38.11 11.56
C VAL A 123 3.07 -38.72 12.38
N ALA A 124 2.17 -37.92 12.94
CA ALA A 124 1.14 -38.38 13.85
C ALA A 124 -0.11 -38.95 13.16
N PHE A 125 -0.50 -38.38 12.02
CA PHE A 125 -1.77 -38.67 11.34
C PHE A 125 -1.61 -39.15 9.92
N ALA A 126 -0.38 -39.30 9.39
CA ALA A 126 -0.07 -39.56 7.98
C ALA A 126 -0.76 -38.56 7.00
N HIS A 127 -1.15 -37.41 7.51
CA HIS A 127 -1.76 -36.31 6.76
C HIS A 127 -1.15 -34.99 7.23
N SER A 128 -0.71 -34.15 6.29
CA SER A 128 -0.10 -32.86 6.61
C SER A 128 -1.16 -31.81 6.86
N ILE A 129 -1.10 -31.09 7.99
CA ILE A 129 -1.95 -29.95 8.28
C ILE A 129 -1.20 -28.68 7.83
N HIS A 130 -1.78 -27.95 6.89
CA HIS A 130 -1.22 -26.74 6.33
C HIS A 130 -1.85 -25.51 6.95
N LEU A 131 -1.12 -24.83 7.83
CA LEU A 131 -1.52 -23.51 8.31
C LEU A 131 -0.93 -22.43 7.42
N GLU A 132 -1.70 -21.38 7.16
CA GLU A 132 -1.29 -20.26 6.33
C GLU A 132 -0.63 -19.13 7.14
N PRO A 133 0.73 -19.00 7.17
CA PRO A 133 1.42 -18.01 7.99
C PRO A 133 1.09 -16.57 7.60
N LEU A 134 0.87 -16.30 6.32
CA LEU A 134 0.50 -14.98 5.82
C LEU A 134 -0.88 -14.57 6.33
N LEU A 135 -1.85 -15.49 6.28
CA LEU A 135 -3.20 -15.26 6.81
C LEU A 135 -3.15 -15.00 8.32
N MET A 136 -2.39 -15.81 9.08
CA MET A 136 -2.21 -15.61 10.51
C MET A 136 -1.62 -14.23 10.83
N SER A 137 -0.60 -13.79 10.08
CA SER A 137 0.05 -12.50 10.26
C SER A 137 -0.86 -11.31 9.91
N ILE A 138 -1.65 -11.42 8.83
CA ILE A 138 -2.64 -10.39 8.46
C ILE A 138 -3.69 -10.23 9.56
N LEU A 139 -4.21 -11.34 10.08
CA LEU A 139 -5.24 -11.30 11.12
C LEU A 139 -4.71 -10.81 12.47
N ALA A 140 -3.48 -11.17 12.81
CA ALA A 140 -2.80 -10.62 13.98
C ALA A 140 -2.63 -9.10 13.89
N SER A 141 -2.20 -8.61 12.73
CA SER A 141 -2.07 -7.18 12.44
C SER A 141 -3.42 -6.47 12.47
N PHE A 142 -4.45 -7.08 11.88
CA PHE A 142 -5.83 -6.58 11.90
C PHE A 142 -6.36 -6.46 13.34
N TYR A 143 -6.11 -7.47 14.18
CA TYR A 143 -6.49 -7.42 15.59
C TYR A 143 -5.83 -6.23 16.30
N VAL A 144 -4.52 -6.06 16.16
CA VAL A 144 -3.79 -4.97 16.83
C VAL A 144 -4.27 -3.60 16.37
N THR A 145 -4.47 -3.42 15.04
CA THR A 145 -4.85 -2.13 14.47
C THR A 145 -6.28 -1.72 14.76
N ASN A 146 -7.21 -2.67 14.93
CA ASN A 146 -8.63 -2.36 15.10
C ASN A 146 -9.13 -2.51 16.55
N TYR A 147 -8.51 -3.37 17.36
CA TYR A 147 -9.00 -3.71 18.70
C TYR A 147 -8.04 -3.32 19.82
N THR A 148 -6.93 -2.61 19.52
CA THR A 148 -5.99 -2.18 20.56
C THR A 148 -5.60 -0.71 20.43
N ARG A 149 -5.16 -0.11 21.54
CA ARG A 149 -4.62 1.26 21.57
C ARG A 149 -3.20 1.37 20.96
N TYR A 150 -2.58 0.25 20.60
CA TYR A 150 -1.20 0.21 20.12
C TYR A 150 -1.06 0.40 18.61
N ARG A 151 -2.17 0.69 17.91
CA ARG A 151 -2.20 0.95 16.47
C ARG A 151 -1.12 1.94 15.99
N PRO A 152 -0.99 3.14 16.57
CA PRO A 152 -0.01 4.12 16.06
C PRO A 152 1.44 3.63 16.21
N GLU A 153 1.75 2.99 17.34
CA GLU A 153 3.07 2.42 17.60
C GLU A 153 3.39 1.27 16.64
N PHE A 154 2.43 0.38 16.43
CA PHE A 154 2.57 -0.75 15.52
C PHE A 154 2.80 -0.30 14.08
N LEU A 155 1.99 0.65 13.58
CA LEU A 155 2.15 1.19 12.23
C LEU A 155 3.51 1.89 12.06
N ASN A 156 3.97 2.64 13.06
CA ASN A 156 5.30 3.28 13.03
C ASN A 156 6.45 2.25 12.97
N ILE A 157 6.31 1.12 13.68
CA ILE A 157 7.28 0.02 13.60
C ILE A 157 7.30 -0.57 12.20
N LEU A 158 6.14 -0.90 11.63
CA LEU A 158 6.04 -1.46 10.29
C LEU A 158 6.60 -0.52 9.23
N GLU A 159 6.24 0.75 9.27
CA GLU A 159 6.70 1.77 8.31
C GLU A 159 8.22 1.90 8.31
N LYS A 160 8.84 1.98 9.49
CA LYS A 160 10.31 2.09 9.62
C LYS A 160 11.07 0.84 9.22
N THR A 161 10.48 -0.33 9.40
CA THR A 161 11.09 -1.63 9.06
C THR A 161 10.80 -2.09 7.65
N ALA A 162 9.75 -1.59 7.02
CA ALA A 162 9.36 -2.00 5.67
C ALA A 162 10.49 -1.80 4.64
N THR A 163 11.10 -0.62 4.62
CA THR A 163 12.15 -0.31 3.63
C THR A 163 13.36 -1.23 3.71
N PRO A 164 14.04 -1.41 4.86
CA PRO A 164 15.19 -2.33 4.94
C PRO A 164 14.80 -3.79 4.66
N ILE A 165 13.61 -4.23 5.08
CA ILE A 165 13.12 -5.58 4.78
C ILE A 165 12.89 -5.76 3.27
N TYR A 166 12.27 -4.78 2.61
CA TYR A 166 12.08 -4.83 1.16
C TYR A 166 13.41 -4.83 0.40
N ILE A 167 14.38 -4.02 0.81
CA ILE A 167 15.71 -4.01 0.20
C ILE A 167 16.35 -5.39 0.33
N ALA A 168 16.38 -5.97 1.52
CA ALA A 168 16.94 -7.31 1.74
C ALA A 168 16.19 -8.37 0.91
N PHE A 169 14.87 -8.38 0.95
CA PHE A 169 14.03 -9.33 0.23
C PHE A 169 14.23 -9.25 -1.28
N PHE A 170 14.16 -8.05 -1.87
CA PHE A 170 14.31 -7.90 -3.32
C PHE A 170 15.74 -8.17 -3.79
N THR A 171 16.74 -7.83 -2.96
CA THR A 171 18.15 -8.14 -3.27
C THR A 171 18.39 -9.65 -3.26
N LEU A 172 17.94 -10.35 -2.23
CA LEU A 172 18.06 -11.81 -2.15
C LEU A 172 17.30 -12.50 -3.28
N THR A 173 16.05 -12.11 -3.52
CA THR A 173 15.24 -12.66 -4.62
C THR A 173 15.90 -12.38 -5.99
N GLY A 174 16.41 -11.16 -6.19
CA GLY A 174 17.14 -10.82 -7.42
C GLY A 174 18.43 -11.63 -7.61
N ALA A 175 19.15 -11.91 -6.52
CA ALA A 175 20.38 -12.71 -6.55
C ALA A 175 20.11 -14.20 -6.82
N THR A 176 18.97 -14.72 -6.38
CA THR A 176 18.55 -16.11 -6.64
C THR A 176 17.95 -16.32 -8.03
N LEU A 177 17.60 -15.22 -8.73
CA LEU A 177 17.11 -15.31 -10.10
C LEU A 177 18.16 -15.88 -11.03
N ALA A 178 17.87 -17.07 -11.58
CA ALA A 178 18.68 -17.69 -12.61
C ALA A 178 18.51 -16.94 -13.94
N VAL A 179 19.25 -15.84 -14.10
CA VAL A 179 19.18 -14.95 -15.30
C VAL A 179 19.38 -15.76 -16.60
N ASN A 180 20.15 -16.82 -16.53
CA ASN A 180 20.43 -17.71 -17.65
C ASN A 180 19.19 -18.48 -18.14
N VAL A 181 18.20 -18.72 -17.27
CA VAL A 181 16.97 -19.46 -17.57
C VAL A 181 15.88 -18.52 -18.10
N ILE A 182 15.95 -17.22 -17.80
CA ILE A 182 14.95 -16.24 -18.28
C ILE A 182 14.86 -16.25 -19.81
N GLY A 183 15.99 -16.38 -20.50
CA GLY A 183 16.02 -16.44 -21.97
C GLY A 183 15.21 -17.60 -22.55
N SER A 184 15.18 -18.75 -21.91
CA SER A 184 14.43 -19.93 -22.37
C SER A 184 12.94 -19.84 -22.07
N VAL A 185 12.53 -19.13 -21.02
CA VAL A 185 11.12 -19.04 -20.59
C VAL A 185 10.43 -17.74 -21.02
N ILE A 186 11.18 -16.77 -21.58
CA ILE A 186 10.65 -15.43 -21.91
C ILE A 186 9.42 -15.49 -22.86
N GLY A 187 9.40 -16.41 -23.79
CA GLY A 187 8.27 -16.59 -24.70
C GLY A 187 6.99 -16.97 -23.98
N VAL A 188 7.07 -17.94 -23.08
CA VAL A 188 5.94 -18.37 -22.24
C VAL A 188 5.53 -17.27 -21.28
N ALA A 189 6.51 -16.59 -20.67
CA ALA A 189 6.27 -15.48 -19.75
C ALA A 189 5.53 -14.32 -20.45
N LEU A 190 5.87 -13.97 -21.68
CA LEU A 190 5.18 -12.93 -22.46
C LEU A 190 3.74 -13.33 -22.83
N ILE A 191 3.49 -14.59 -23.16
CA ILE A 191 2.14 -15.08 -23.42
C ILE A 191 1.30 -14.98 -22.13
N LEU A 192 1.82 -15.47 -21.01
CA LEU A 192 1.14 -15.41 -19.71
C LEU A 192 0.92 -13.97 -19.25
N PHE A 193 1.90 -13.09 -19.44
CA PHE A 193 1.77 -11.66 -19.18
C PHE A 193 0.61 -11.06 -20.00
N SER A 194 0.55 -11.37 -21.32
CA SER A 194 -0.50 -10.84 -22.20
C SER A 194 -1.90 -11.32 -21.79
N ILE A 195 -2.04 -12.62 -21.47
CA ILE A 195 -3.29 -13.19 -20.95
C ILE A 195 -3.68 -12.49 -19.64
N ARG A 196 -2.73 -12.30 -18.73
CA ARG A 196 -2.96 -11.61 -17.47
C ARG A 196 -3.44 -10.17 -17.68
N ILE A 197 -2.82 -9.41 -18.56
CA ILE A 197 -3.26 -8.04 -18.87
C ILE A 197 -4.68 -8.04 -19.45
N ALA A 198 -4.97 -8.92 -20.42
CA ALA A 198 -6.29 -9.02 -21.02
C ALA A 198 -7.38 -9.35 -19.96
N THR A 199 -7.12 -10.31 -19.08
CA THR A 199 -8.06 -10.67 -18.02
C THR A 199 -8.25 -9.57 -16.99
N MET A 200 -7.18 -8.81 -16.68
CA MET A 200 -7.27 -7.65 -15.77
C MET A 200 -8.08 -6.51 -16.39
N ILE A 201 -7.90 -6.22 -17.66
CA ILE A 201 -8.71 -5.21 -18.37
C ILE A 201 -10.19 -5.59 -18.28
N ILE A 202 -10.53 -6.83 -18.64
CA ILE A 202 -11.91 -7.33 -18.60
C ILE A 202 -12.47 -7.27 -17.17
N GLY A 203 -11.73 -7.78 -16.20
CA GLY A 203 -12.18 -7.85 -14.80
C GLY A 203 -12.32 -6.47 -14.15
N ALA A 204 -11.37 -5.55 -14.35
CA ALA A 204 -11.45 -4.21 -13.82
C ALA A 204 -12.58 -3.38 -14.45
N TYR A 205 -12.76 -3.53 -15.77
CA TYR A 205 -13.82 -2.85 -16.50
C TYR A 205 -15.20 -3.34 -16.06
N ALA A 206 -15.40 -4.66 -16.00
CA ALA A 206 -16.64 -5.25 -15.53
C ALA A 206 -16.95 -4.89 -14.07
N GLY A 207 -15.95 -4.98 -13.18
CA GLY A 207 -16.09 -4.61 -11.77
C GLY A 207 -16.43 -3.14 -11.59
N GLY A 208 -15.79 -2.23 -12.32
CA GLY A 208 -16.08 -0.80 -12.25
C GLY A 208 -17.50 -0.45 -12.76
N ILE A 209 -17.96 -1.10 -13.81
CA ILE A 209 -19.37 -0.93 -14.26
C ILE A 209 -20.34 -1.42 -13.17
N MET A 210 -20.07 -2.57 -12.57
CA MET A 210 -20.93 -3.11 -11.50
C MET A 210 -20.92 -2.23 -10.24
N ALA A 211 -19.79 -1.55 -9.96
CA ALA A 211 -19.66 -0.61 -8.84
C ALA A 211 -20.26 0.78 -9.15
N GLY A 212 -20.59 1.07 -10.40
CA GLY A 212 -21.08 2.39 -10.81
C GLY A 212 -19.99 3.46 -10.94
N ASP A 213 -18.74 3.03 -11.12
CA ASP A 213 -17.61 3.96 -11.27
C ASP A 213 -17.72 4.77 -12.58
N PRO A 214 -17.19 6.02 -12.59
CA PRO A 214 -17.15 6.83 -13.81
C PRO A 214 -16.38 6.11 -14.93
N MET A 215 -16.91 6.18 -16.17
CA MET A 215 -16.33 5.49 -17.33
C MET A 215 -14.83 5.80 -17.54
N LYS A 216 -14.41 7.02 -17.24
CA LYS A 216 -13.00 7.42 -17.32
C LYS A 216 -12.12 6.61 -16.35
N GLN A 217 -12.61 6.32 -15.15
CA GLN A 217 -11.92 5.48 -14.18
C GLN A 217 -11.94 4.01 -14.60
N ASN A 218 -13.05 3.51 -15.15
CA ASN A 218 -13.18 2.14 -15.63
C ASN A 218 -12.16 1.78 -16.73
N HIS A 219 -11.92 2.69 -17.67
CA HIS A 219 -10.91 2.47 -18.72
C HIS A 219 -9.48 2.37 -18.18
N LEU A 220 -9.17 3.05 -17.09
CA LEU A 220 -7.85 3.11 -16.48
C LEU A 220 -7.70 2.18 -15.26
N GLY A 221 -8.80 1.62 -14.77
CA GLY A 221 -8.90 0.87 -13.53
C GLY A 221 -8.03 -0.38 -13.44
N TRP A 222 -7.63 -0.97 -14.56
CA TRP A 222 -6.75 -2.14 -14.60
C TRP A 222 -5.26 -1.80 -14.36
N MET A 223 -4.83 -0.61 -14.74
CA MET A 223 -3.41 -0.20 -14.74
C MET A 223 -2.74 -0.27 -13.36
N PRO A 224 -3.39 0.17 -12.27
CA PRO A 224 -2.83 0.06 -10.94
C PRO A 224 -2.53 -1.38 -10.52
N TYR A 225 -3.23 -2.36 -11.07
CA TYR A 225 -3.14 -3.76 -10.65
C TYR A 225 -2.09 -4.58 -11.42
N VAL A 226 -1.35 -3.97 -12.34
CA VAL A 226 -0.29 -4.64 -13.11
C VAL A 226 0.89 -5.02 -12.23
N THR A 227 1.27 -4.15 -11.28
CA THR A 227 2.44 -4.39 -10.40
C THR A 227 2.31 -5.67 -9.60
N GLN A 228 3.30 -6.53 -9.67
CA GLN A 228 3.46 -7.72 -8.82
C GLN A 228 4.82 -7.65 -8.12
N ALA A 229 4.90 -8.18 -6.89
CA ALA A 229 6.17 -8.31 -6.17
C ALA A 229 6.06 -9.39 -5.08
N GLY A 230 6.47 -9.08 -3.86
CA GLY A 230 6.71 -9.96 -2.73
C GLY A 230 5.74 -11.13 -2.55
N VAL A 231 4.43 -10.87 -2.50
CA VAL A 231 3.44 -11.94 -2.32
C VAL A 231 3.49 -12.95 -3.47
N GLY A 232 3.52 -12.47 -4.73
CA GLY A 232 3.61 -13.36 -5.88
C GLY A 232 4.88 -14.18 -5.92
N LEU A 233 6.02 -13.58 -5.53
CA LEU A 233 7.29 -14.29 -5.41
C LEU A 233 7.25 -15.35 -4.30
N GLY A 234 6.74 -14.99 -3.12
CA GLY A 234 6.60 -15.94 -2.02
C GLY A 234 5.71 -17.13 -2.38
N LEU A 235 4.60 -16.89 -3.06
CA LEU A 235 3.73 -17.98 -3.51
C LEU A 235 4.38 -18.85 -4.60
N ALA A 236 5.24 -18.28 -5.44
CA ALA A 236 5.98 -19.05 -6.44
C ALA A 236 7.03 -19.96 -5.78
N THR A 237 7.72 -19.46 -4.73
CA THR A 237 8.68 -20.30 -3.97
C THR A 237 8.00 -21.44 -3.22
N VAL A 238 6.80 -21.21 -2.66
CA VAL A 238 6.01 -22.29 -2.03
C VAL A 238 5.72 -23.41 -3.04
N ILE A 239 5.37 -23.07 -4.30
CA ILE A 239 5.15 -24.11 -5.32
C ILE A 239 6.44 -24.85 -5.66
N ALA A 240 7.58 -24.15 -5.74
CA ALA A 240 8.87 -24.79 -5.97
C ALA A 240 9.19 -25.83 -4.88
N ASP A 241 8.91 -25.48 -3.63
CA ASP A 241 9.18 -26.35 -2.48
C ASP A 241 8.19 -27.54 -2.39
N GLU A 242 6.90 -27.33 -2.71
CA GLU A 242 5.85 -28.35 -2.57
C GLU A 242 5.81 -29.35 -3.74
N PHE A 243 6.27 -28.96 -4.92
CA PHE A 243 6.21 -29.81 -6.11
C PHE A 243 7.59 -30.14 -6.70
N PRO A 244 8.36 -31.05 -6.08
CA PRO A 244 9.66 -31.47 -6.60
C PRO A 244 9.53 -32.02 -8.04
N GLY A 245 10.32 -31.49 -8.94
CA GLY A 245 10.41 -31.96 -10.33
C GLY A 245 9.89 -30.96 -11.37
N TRP A 246 8.80 -30.24 -11.13
CA TRP A 246 8.30 -29.21 -12.05
C TRP A 246 8.08 -27.83 -11.39
N GLY A 247 8.05 -27.80 -10.05
CA GLY A 247 7.79 -26.56 -9.29
C GLY A 247 8.82 -25.47 -9.54
N ASP A 248 10.10 -25.83 -9.66
CA ASP A 248 11.17 -24.88 -9.95
C ASP A 248 11.02 -24.23 -11.34
N GLU A 249 10.66 -25.03 -12.36
CA GLU A 249 10.42 -24.51 -13.71
C GLU A 249 9.22 -23.58 -13.73
N PHE A 250 8.13 -23.99 -13.07
CA PHE A 250 6.93 -23.17 -12.92
C PHE A 250 7.22 -21.86 -12.20
N ALA A 251 7.91 -21.91 -11.06
CA ALA A 251 8.32 -20.73 -10.29
C ALA A 251 9.16 -19.78 -11.14
N THR A 252 10.11 -20.30 -11.93
CA THR A 252 10.94 -19.51 -12.82
C THR A 252 10.10 -18.74 -13.86
N VAL A 253 9.11 -19.39 -14.47
CA VAL A 253 8.19 -18.73 -15.42
C VAL A 253 7.39 -17.62 -14.72
N ILE A 254 6.85 -17.91 -13.55
CA ILE A 254 6.08 -16.93 -12.76
C ILE A 254 6.94 -15.73 -12.37
N ILE A 255 8.17 -15.97 -11.92
CA ILE A 255 9.12 -14.93 -11.56
C ILE A 255 9.44 -14.04 -12.78
N ALA A 256 9.64 -14.63 -13.95
CA ALA A 256 9.84 -13.87 -15.19
C ALA A 256 8.66 -12.94 -15.50
N VAL A 257 7.43 -13.43 -15.33
CA VAL A 257 6.21 -12.60 -15.48
C VAL A 257 6.17 -11.48 -14.45
N ILE A 258 6.52 -11.76 -13.19
CA ILE A 258 6.57 -10.75 -12.11
C ILE A 258 7.57 -9.66 -12.45
N VAL A 259 8.75 -10.00 -12.95
CA VAL A 259 9.77 -9.03 -13.36
C VAL A 259 9.23 -8.10 -14.46
N ILE A 260 8.58 -8.63 -15.49
CA ILE A 260 7.95 -7.82 -16.55
C ILE A 260 6.91 -6.87 -15.95
N ASN A 261 6.04 -7.38 -15.07
CA ASN A 261 5.02 -6.58 -14.39
C ASN A 261 5.60 -5.46 -13.52
N GLN A 262 6.73 -5.71 -12.87
CA GLN A 262 7.39 -4.74 -12.00
C GLN A 262 7.99 -3.56 -12.79
N PHE A 263 8.46 -3.81 -14.02
CA PHE A 263 8.93 -2.73 -14.89
C PHE A 263 7.79 -1.92 -15.52
N ILE A 264 6.73 -2.59 -15.96
CA ILE A 264 5.63 -1.96 -16.71
C ILE A 264 4.59 -1.33 -15.78
N GLY A 265 4.33 -1.94 -14.63
CA GLY A 265 3.23 -1.56 -13.74
C GLY A 265 3.32 -0.16 -13.16
N PRO A 266 4.43 0.25 -12.52
CA PRO A 266 4.53 1.58 -11.91
C PRO A 266 4.35 2.73 -12.91
N PRO A 267 4.96 2.72 -14.11
CA PRO A 267 4.69 3.73 -15.13
C PRO A 267 3.22 3.81 -15.56
N LEU A 268 2.56 2.65 -15.74
CA LEU A 268 1.14 2.62 -16.08
C LEU A 268 0.27 3.21 -14.96
N PHE A 269 0.57 2.91 -13.70
CA PHE A 269 -0.18 3.46 -12.59
C PHE A 269 0.03 4.98 -12.46
N LYS A 270 1.27 5.48 -12.60
CA LYS A 270 1.54 6.92 -12.67
C LYS A 270 0.73 7.60 -13.76
N TRP A 271 0.74 7.01 -14.95
CA TRP A 271 0.01 7.55 -16.09
C TRP A 271 -1.51 7.59 -15.83
N ALA A 272 -2.09 6.56 -15.18
CA ALA A 272 -3.50 6.56 -14.79
C ALA A 272 -3.82 7.69 -13.81
N ILE A 273 -2.99 7.91 -12.77
CA ILE A 273 -3.16 8.99 -11.81
C ILE A 273 -3.14 10.35 -12.50
N PHE A 274 -2.16 10.63 -13.38
CA PHE A 274 -2.09 11.87 -14.15
C PHE A 274 -3.31 12.09 -15.04
N LYS A 275 -3.77 11.04 -15.73
CA LYS A 275 -4.95 11.12 -16.61
C LYS A 275 -6.24 11.38 -15.86
N LEU A 276 -6.32 10.99 -14.60
CA LEU A 276 -7.48 11.24 -13.73
C LEU A 276 -7.39 12.56 -12.97
N GLY A 277 -6.21 13.21 -12.97
CA GLY A 277 -6.00 14.49 -12.27
C GLY A 277 -5.95 14.32 -10.75
N GLU A 278 -5.54 13.14 -10.26
CA GLU A 278 -5.41 12.87 -8.83
C GLU A 278 -3.96 13.04 -8.32
N ASP A 279 -3.02 13.40 -9.18
CA ASP A 279 -1.67 13.77 -8.79
C ASP A 279 -1.67 15.13 -8.07
N ARG A 280 -0.87 15.20 -7.02
CA ARG A 280 -0.55 16.41 -6.27
C ARG A 280 0.96 16.57 -6.16
N SER A 281 1.67 16.08 -7.18
CA SER A 281 3.06 16.45 -7.37
C SER A 281 3.12 17.98 -7.46
N LYS A 282 4.18 18.56 -6.87
CA LYS A 282 4.34 20.02 -6.76
C LYS A 282 3.79 20.69 -8.01
N ALA A 283 2.85 21.62 -7.82
CA ALA A 283 2.54 22.60 -8.86
C ALA A 283 3.89 23.09 -9.41
N GLN A 284 4.02 23.12 -10.74
CA GLN A 284 5.18 23.78 -11.33
C GLN A 284 5.25 25.13 -10.66
N THR A 285 6.38 25.40 -9.99
CA THR A 285 6.61 26.72 -9.40
C THR A 285 6.36 27.69 -10.52
N PRO A 286 5.39 28.61 -10.43
CA PRO A 286 5.18 29.60 -11.47
C PRO A 286 6.51 30.28 -11.73
N GLU A 287 6.82 30.56 -12.98
CA GLU A 287 8.00 31.36 -13.29
C GLU A 287 7.88 32.66 -12.48
N PHE A 288 8.96 33.00 -11.78
CA PHE A 288 9.01 34.22 -10.96
C PHE A 288 8.62 35.42 -11.83
N ASP A 289 7.51 36.05 -11.52
CA ASP A 289 6.96 37.18 -12.26
C ASP A 289 7.68 38.52 -11.99
N GLY A 290 8.71 38.48 -11.15
CA GLY A 290 9.48 39.65 -10.75
C GLY A 290 8.97 40.33 -9.46
N ILE A 291 7.85 39.88 -8.92
CA ILE A 291 7.26 40.41 -7.67
C ILE A 291 7.46 39.36 -6.56
N ARG A 292 8.01 39.78 -5.47
CA ARG A 292 8.07 38.93 -4.26
C ARG A 292 6.83 39.18 -3.44
N ASP A 293 5.93 38.21 -3.41
CA ASP A 293 4.69 38.33 -2.67
C ASP A 293 4.48 37.17 -1.67
N ALA A 294 3.73 37.45 -0.61
CA ALA A 294 3.44 36.51 0.44
C ALA A 294 2.01 36.64 0.94
N ILE A 295 1.34 35.51 1.17
CA ILE A 295 0.06 35.43 1.86
C ILE A 295 0.28 34.86 3.25
N ILE A 296 -0.12 35.60 4.29
CA ILE A 296 -0.06 35.14 5.69
C ILE A 296 -1.49 34.85 6.16
N PHE A 297 -1.75 33.60 6.52
CA PHE A 297 -3.03 33.18 7.10
C PHE A 297 -2.99 33.34 8.63
N GLY A 298 -3.96 34.06 9.16
CA GLY A 298 -4.06 34.41 10.58
C GLY A 298 -3.65 35.85 10.87
N PHE A 299 -4.41 36.50 11.77
CA PHE A 299 -4.17 37.87 12.19
C PHE A 299 -3.83 37.91 13.68
N GLU A 300 -2.56 37.91 13.97
CA GLU A 300 -1.99 38.06 15.30
C GLU A 300 -0.83 39.08 15.28
N SER A 301 -0.36 39.49 16.45
CA SER A 301 0.77 40.42 16.55
C SER A 301 2.04 39.93 15.81
N GLN A 302 2.25 38.62 15.81
CA GLN A 302 3.36 37.98 15.09
C GLN A 302 3.19 38.03 13.56
N SER A 303 1.94 37.86 13.07
CA SER A 303 1.62 37.94 11.65
C SER A 303 1.89 39.35 11.12
N VAL A 304 1.49 40.38 11.87
CA VAL A 304 1.74 41.79 11.52
C VAL A 304 3.24 42.13 11.59
N ALA A 305 3.94 41.61 12.58
CA ALA A 305 5.41 41.83 12.72
C ALA A 305 6.16 41.19 11.54
N LEU A 306 5.78 39.93 11.13
CA LEU A 306 6.35 39.27 9.99
C LEU A 306 6.04 40.04 8.69
N ALA A 307 4.78 40.45 8.51
CA ALA A 307 4.36 41.21 7.35
C ALA A 307 5.18 42.50 7.18
N ASN A 308 5.35 43.28 8.24
CA ASN A 308 6.17 44.50 8.22
C ASN A 308 7.62 44.20 7.86
N GLN A 309 8.20 43.12 8.41
CA GLN A 309 9.58 42.73 8.11
C GLN A 309 9.75 42.29 6.65
N LEU A 310 8.77 41.63 6.07
CA LEU A 310 8.76 41.25 4.65
C LEU A 310 8.63 42.49 3.75
N ILE A 311 7.75 43.43 4.09
CA ILE A 311 7.55 44.70 3.36
C ILE A 311 8.85 45.53 3.38
N GLU A 312 9.52 45.64 4.51
CA GLU A 312 10.83 46.30 4.61
C GLU A 312 11.90 45.68 3.70
N ASN A 313 11.74 44.37 3.36
CA ASN A 313 12.61 43.66 2.43
C ASN A 313 12.07 43.63 1.00
N GLY A 314 11.09 44.45 0.69
CA GLY A 314 10.57 44.63 -0.69
C GLY A 314 9.57 43.55 -1.13
N TRP A 315 8.85 42.91 -0.18
CA TRP A 315 7.78 41.98 -0.48
C TRP A 315 6.42 42.68 -0.50
N GLU A 316 5.51 42.24 -1.36
CA GLU A 316 4.11 42.54 -1.26
C GLU A 316 3.42 41.54 -0.35
N VAL A 317 2.77 42.01 0.72
CA VAL A 317 2.20 41.09 1.72
C VAL A 317 0.68 41.27 1.82
N GLN A 318 0.02 40.12 1.82
CA GLN A 318 -1.43 40.01 2.07
C GLN A 318 -1.67 39.19 3.33
N ILE A 319 -2.42 39.71 4.29
CA ILE A 319 -2.89 38.96 5.45
C ILE A 319 -4.32 38.49 5.22
N ALA A 320 -4.56 37.23 5.37
CA ALA A 320 -5.83 36.57 5.21
C ALA A 320 -6.38 36.13 6.57
N THR A 321 -7.57 36.60 6.96
CA THR A 321 -8.13 36.38 8.31
C THR A 321 -9.59 35.94 8.30
N ARG A 322 -10.00 35.19 9.35
CA ARG A 322 -11.39 34.82 9.61
C ARG A 322 -12.23 35.98 10.16
N LEU A 323 -11.60 37.06 10.62
CA LEU A 323 -12.27 38.20 11.21
C LEU A 323 -13.07 38.96 10.16
N GLU A 324 -14.16 39.62 10.61
CA GLU A 324 -14.97 40.46 9.73
C GLU A 324 -14.33 41.83 9.54
N LYS A 325 -14.57 42.45 8.38
CA LYS A 325 -14.06 43.80 8.09
C LYS A 325 -14.62 44.83 9.07
N GLY A 326 -13.73 45.60 9.68
CA GLY A 326 -14.06 46.60 10.70
C GLY A 326 -13.97 46.09 12.15
N SER A 327 -13.63 44.84 12.38
CA SER A 327 -13.40 44.30 13.74
C SER A 327 -12.01 44.59 14.26
N ILE A 328 -11.10 45.06 13.40
CA ILE A 328 -9.69 45.37 13.75
C ILE A 328 -9.23 46.64 13.06
N ASP A 329 -8.25 47.34 13.64
CA ASP A 329 -7.55 48.44 12.99
C ASP A 329 -6.63 47.88 11.89
N GLU A 330 -6.82 48.35 10.66
CA GLU A 330 -6.03 47.88 9.51
C GLU A 330 -4.57 48.39 9.65
N PRO A 331 -3.59 47.50 9.59
CA PRO A 331 -2.19 47.93 9.62
C PRO A 331 -1.81 48.61 8.30
N GLU A 332 -1.12 49.71 8.39
CA GLU A 332 -0.69 50.55 7.25
C GLU A 332 0.20 49.73 6.29
N GLY A 333 -0.09 49.78 5.00
CA GLY A 333 0.73 49.14 3.97
C GLY A 333 0.53 47.60 3.76
N ILE A 334 -0.37 46.96 4.53
CA ILE A 334 -0.67 45.54 4.42
C ILE A 334 -2.02 45.34 3.76
N LYS A 335 -2.07 44.54 2.71
CA LYS A 335 -3.32 44.14 2.07
C LYS A 335 -4.06 43.12 2.95
N MET A 336 -5.31 43.39 3.28
CA MET A 336 -6.11 42.52 4.14
C MET A 336 -7.22 41.82 3.35
N THR A 337 -7.39 40.53 3.60
CA THR A 337 -8.52 39.72 3.13
C THR A 337 -9.29 39.18 4.34
N TYR A 338 -10.57 39.52 4.42
CA TYR A 338 -11.44 39.25 5.56
C TYR A 338 -12.43 38.12 5.29
N GLY A 339 -12.93 37.49 6.36
CA GLY A 339 -14.08 36.60 6.32
C GLY A 339 -13.81 35.23 5.69
N ILE A 340 -12.55 34.76 5.71
CA ILE A 340 -12.21 33.43 5.23
C ILE A 340 -12.86 32.40 6.14
N LYS A 341 -13.82 31.65 5.62
CA LYS A 341 -14.55 30.64 6.39
C LYS A 341 -13.91 29.27 6.31
N ASP A 342 -13.54 28.88 5.12
CA ASP A 342 -12.94 27.57 4.83
C ASP A 342 -11.70 27.76 3.96
N PHE A 343 -10.71 26.89 4.09
CA PHE A 343 -9.54 26.85 3.19
C PHE A 343 -9.92 26.12 1.89
N SER A 344 -10.99 26.62 1.23
CA SER A 344 -11.46 26.06 -0.03
C SER A 344 -10.59 26.49 -1.21
N LYS A 345 -10.62 25.71 -2.30
CA LYS A 345 -9.88 26.04 -3.51
C LYS A 345 -10.33 27.40 -4.08
N GLU A 346 -11.62 27.70 -3.98
CA GLU A 346 -12.21 28.95 -4.47
C GLU A 346 -11.64 30.18 -3.73
N GLU A 347 -11.42 30.08 -2.43
CA GLU A 347 -10.81 31.17 -1.64
C GLU A 347 -9.32 31.34 -1.97
N PHE A 348 -8.58 30.24 -2.20
CA PHE A 348 -7.20 30.31 -2.67
C PHE A 348 -7.09 30.92 -4.07
N ASP A 349 -8.00 30.55 -4.98
CA ASP A 349 -8.05 31.11 -6.34
C ASP A 349 -8.38 32.62 -6.33
N LEU A 350 -9.25 33.07 -5.41
CA LEU A 350 -9.56 34.50 -5.23
C LEU A 350 -8.39 35.32 -4.72
N MET A 351 -7.51 34.73 -3.94
CA MET A 351 -6.29 35.35 -3.42
C MET A 351 -5.10 35.23 -4.36
N HIS A 352 -5.27 34.58 -5.52
CA HIS A 352 -4.19 34.26 -6.45
C HIS A 352 -3.04 33.48 -5.82
N ALA A 353 -3.37 32.60 -4.84
CA ALA A 353 -2.38 31.82 -4.12
C ALA A 353 -1.56 30.86 -5.00
N ASP A 354 -2.04 30.58 -6.20
CA ASP A 354 -1.33 29.78 -7.23
C ASP A 354 -0.11 30.51 -7.84
N LYS A 355 -0.08 31.86 -7.71
CA LYS A 355 0.99 32.71 -8.23
C LYS A 355 1.91 33.26 -7.14
N THR A 356 1.49 33.16 -5.88
CA THR A 356 2.18 33.70 -4.73
C THR A 356 3.43 32.90 -4.40
N GLU A 357 4.57 33.57 -4.16
CA GLU A 357 5.84 32.92 -3.84
C GLU A 357 5.88 32.26 -2.48
N ALA A 358 5.23 32.85 -1.47
CA ALA A 358 5.25 32.34 -0.12
C ALA A 358 3.86 32.31 0.52
N ILE A 359 3.51 31.21 1.13
CA ILE A 359 2.31 31.05 1.95
C ILE A 359 2.77 30.70 3.37
N VAL A 360 2.37 31.51 4.34
CA VAL A 360 2.71 31.33 5.76
C VAL A 360 1.42 31.14 6.55
N THR A 361 1.33 30.10 7.34
CA THR A 361 0.20 29.85 8.24
C THR A 361 0.60 30.21 9.67
N MET A 362 -0.13 31.12 10.30
CA MET A 362 0.04 31.57 11.67
C MET A 362 -1.29 31.54 12.41
N LEU A 363 -1.95 30.38 12.36
CA LEU A 363 -3.19 30.12 13.07
C LEU A 363 -2.90 29.46 14.41
N SER A 364 -3.66 29.80 15.43
CA SER A 364 -3.48 29.29 16.79
C SER A 364 -3.96 27.86 16.99
N ASP A 365 -4.75 27.33 16.05
CA ASP A 365 -5.30 25.99 16.09
C ASP A 365 -4.59 25.03 15.12
N ASP A 366 -4.46 23.76 15.52
CA ASP A 366 -3.83 22.66 14.76
C ASP A 366 -4.55 22.28 13.42
N GLU A 367 -5.48 23.07 12.94
CA GLU A 367 -6.14 22.93 11.63
C GLU A 367 -5.31 23.53 10.47
N ASN A 368 -4.03 23.68 10.66
CA ASN A 368 -3.06 24.17 9.67
C ASN A 368 -2.71 23.12 8.61
#